data_a2c5003052833c380d31b0fdd8d74d1d
#
_entry.id   a2c5003052833c380d31b0fdd8d74d1d
#
_cell.length_a   1.000
_cell.length_b   1.000
_cell.length_c   1.000
_cell.angle_alpha   90.00
_cell.angle_beta   90.00
_cell.angle_gamma   90.00
#
_symmetry.space_group_name_H-M   'P 1'
#
loop_
_entity.id
_entity.type
_entity.pdbx_description
1 polymer ?
#
loop_
_entity_poly.entity_id
_entity_poly.type
_entity_poly.pdbx_seq_one_letter_code
_entity_poly.pdbx_strand_id
1 'polypeptide(L)'
;MTMTDTPLELRRLERRDTDMELTYEDGTSLTVAYDDLRHACPCAKCAPLRNEDETSMQLRRTVEALPKQKPLVRTVGNYALSFEWESGCSSGIYRFERIWDLAHRRDPDRGRPYVHGAW
;
A
#
# COMPACT_ATOMS: atom_id res chain seq x y z
N MET A 1 -26.96 0.34 -0.41
CA MET A 1 -26.40 0.53 -0.31
C MET A 1 -25.41 0.71 -0.27
N THR A 2 -25.00 0.68 -0.35
CA THR A 2 -24.25 0.99 -0.14
C THR A 2 -23.03 1.21 -0.35
N MET A 3 -22.38 1.67 -0.34
CA MET A 3 -21.26 2.03 -0.44
C MET A 3 -20.30 1.25 0.05
N THR A 4 -20.26 0.24 -0.09
CA THR A 4 -19.47 -0.78 0.49
C THR A 4 -17.99 -0.68 0.24
N ASP A 5 -17.56 0.04 -0.80
CA ASP A 5 -16.15 0.19 -1.10
C ASP A 5 -15.52 1.39 -0.40
N THR A 6 -16.27 2.12 0.40
CA THR A 6 -15.72 3.22 1.18
C THR A 6 -14.97 2.67 2.39
N PRO A 7 -13.68 2.96 2.55
CA PRO A 7 -12.94 2.47 3.71
C PRO A 7 -13.48 3.05 4.99
N LEU A 8 -13.51 2.23 6.03
CA LEU A 8 -13.85 2.67 7.36
C LEU A 8 -12.69 3.45 7.95
N GLU A 9 -12.97 4.22 8.98
CA GLU A 9 -11.92 4.97 9.65
C GLU A 9 -10.96 4.01 10.33
N LEU A 10 -9.66 4.22 10.10
CA LEU A 10 -8.62 3.42 10.71
C LEU A 10 -8.42 3.87 12.14
N ARG A 11 -8.56 2.95 13.10
CA ARG A 11 -8.41 3.27 14.51
C ARG A 11 -7.05 2.92 15.04
N ARG A 12 -6.46 1.84 14.54
CA ARG A 12 -5.21 1.34 15.09
C ARG A 12 -4.40 0.67 14.00
N LEU A 13 -3.09 0.85 14.07
CA LEU A 13 -2.16 0.18 13.18
C LEU A 13 -1.06 -0.42 14.03
N GLU A 14 -0.86 -1.72 13.91
CA GLU A 14 0.20 -2.40 14.62
C GLU A 14 1.23 -2.91 13.62
N ARG A 15 2.48 -2.45 13.78
CA ARG A 15 3.58 -2.89 12.91
C ARG A 15 4.16 -4.18 13.47
N ARG A 16 4.26 -5.19 12.61
CA ARG A 16 4.90 -6.46 12.95
C ARG A 16 6.14 -6.63 12.08
N ASP A 17 6.82 -7.77 12.19
CA ASP A 17 8.12 -7.95 11.54
C ASP A 17 8.00 -7.98 10.01
N THR A 18 6.96 -8.63 9.47
CA THR A 18 6.80 -8.77 8.03
C THR A 18 5.46 -8.25 7.51
N ASP A 19 4.58 -7.81 8.41
CA ASP A 19 3.27 -7.29 8.02
C ASP A 19 2.79 -6.28 9.05
N MET A 20 1.62 -5.71 8.81
CA MET A 20 0.98 -4.87 9.80
C MET A 20 -0.50 -5.21 9.89
N GLU A 21 -1.04 -5.04 11.09
CA GLU A 21 -2.45 -5.24 11.35
C GLU A 21 -3.15 -3.90 11.43
N LEU A 22 -4.27 -3.79 10.74
CA LEU A 22 -5.08 -2.58 10.68
C LEU A 22 -6.41 -2.87 11.36
N THR A 23 -6.78 -2.07 12.34
CA THR A 23 -8.07 -2.19 13.02
C THR A 23 -8.90 -0.96 12.71
N TYR A 24 -10.12 -1.19 12.23
CA TYR A 24 -11.03 -0.14 11.79
C TYR A 24 -12.09 0.12 12.85
N GLU A 25 -12.85 1.20 12.65
CA GLU A 25 -13.77 1.71 13.67
C GLU A 25 -14.88 0.73 14.03
N ASP A 26 -15.23 -0.19 13.13
CA ASP A 26 -16.26 -1.18 13.40
C ASP A 26 -15.71 -2.46 14.05
N GLY A 27 -14.41 -2.47 14.39
CA GLY A 27 -13.76 -3.63 14.97
C GLY A 27 -13.15 -4.59 13.96
N THR A 28 -13.31 -4.34 12.67
CA THR A 28 -12.69 -5.17 11.64
C THR A 28 -11.17 -5.07 11.71
N SER A 29 -10.49 -6.21 11.70
CA SER A 29 -9.03 -6.28 11.67
C SER A 29 -8.58 -6.97 10.41
N LEU A 30 -7.65 -6.34 9.70
CA LEU A 30 -7.10 -6.85 8.43
C LEU A 30 -5.59 -6.77 8.50
N THR A 31 -4.91 -7.62 7.73
CA THR A 31 -3.46 -7.70 7.71
C THR A 31 -2.95 -7.43 6.31
N VAL A 32 -1.88 -6.62 6.21
CA VAL A 32 -1.21 -6.32 4.94
C VAL A 32 0.26 -6.66 5.10
N ALA A 33 0.77 -7.52 4.21
CA ALA A 33 2.19 -7.83 4.18
C ALA A 33 2.98 -6.64 3.62
N TYR A 34 4.16 -6.41 4.17
CA TYR A 34 5.01 -5.31 3.70
C TYR A 34 5.39 -5.47 2.23
N ASP A 35 5.62 -6.70 1.78
CA ASP A 35 5.95 -6.93 0.38
C ASP A 35 4.82 -6.50 -0.54
N ASP A 36 3.58 -6.79 -0.16
CA ASP A 36 2.42 -6.37 -0.95
C ASP A 36 2.29 -4.86 -0.96
N LEU A 37 2.49 -4.24 0.20
CA LEU A 37 2.42 -2.79 0.32
C LEU A 37 3.47 -2.12 -0.54
N ARG A 38 4.72 -2.60 -0.47
CA ARG A 38 5.83 -1.99 -1.20
C ARG A 38 5.72 -2.21 -2.70
N HIS A 39 5.26 -3.39 -3.14
CA HIS A 39 5.02 -3.63 -4.55
C HIS A 39 3.96 -2.69 -5.11
N ALA A 40 3.00 -2.31 -4.29
CA ALA A 40 1.88 -1.44 -4.68
C ALA A 40 2.17 0.04 -4.46
N CYS A 41 3.43 0.43 -4.29
CA CYS A 41 3.80 1.82 -4.06
C CYS A 41 3.25 2.73 -5.18
N PRO A 42 2.51 3.79 -4.84
CA PRO A 42 1.87 4.63 -5.84
C PRO A 42 2.75 5.77 -6.37
N CYS A 43 4.02 5.82 -6.01
CA CYS A 43 4.88 6.93 -6.44
C CYS A 43 5.17 6.86 -7.93
N ALA A 44 5.66 7.97 -8.47
CA ALA A 44 5.92 8.10 -9.91
C ALA A 44 7.01 7.18 -10.44
N LYS A 45 7.83 6.59 -9.56
CA LYS A 45 8.85 5.64 -9.96
C LYS A 45 8.31 4.22 -10.02
N CYS A 46 7.52 3.84 -9.02
CA CYS A 46 7.08 2.45 -8.86
C CYS A 46 5.83 2.15 -9.66
N ALA A 47 4.88 3.09 -9.70
CA ALA A 47 3.61 2.84 -10.35
C ALA A 47 3.75 2.46 -11.84
N PRO A 48 4.59 3.15 -12.65
CA PRO A 48 4.72 2.76 -14.05
C PRO A 48 5.26 1.35 -14.25
N LEU A 49 6.05 0.85 -13.29
CA LEU A 49 6.63 -0.49 -13.40
C LEU A 49 5.55 -1.56 -13.34
N ARG A 50 4.39 -1.27 -12.75
CA ARG A 50 3.29 -2.21 -12.67
C ARG A 50 2.41 -2.22 -13.91
N ASN A 51 2.66 -1.31 -14.87
CA ASN A 51 1.86 -1.25 -16.10
C ASN A 51 2.08 -2.47 -16.99
N GLU A 52 3.23 -3.12 -16.86
CA GLU A 52 3.55 -4.31 -17.64
C GLU A 52 3.93 -5.45 -16.72
N ASP A 53 3.55 -6.67 -17.11
CA ASP A 53 3.75 -7.83 -16.25
C ASP A 53 5.22 -8.08 -15.95
N GLU A 54 6.10 -7.92 -16.96
CA GLU A 54 7.51 -8.21 -16.77
C GLU A 54 8.17 -7.28 -15.77
N THR A 55 7.95 -5.97 -15.92
CA THR A 55 8.53 -4.99 -15.00
C THR A 55 7.89 -5.09 -13.62
N SER A 56 6.61 -5.44 -13.57
CA SER A 56 5.92 -5.64 -12.29
C SER A 56 6.52 -6.83 -11.54
N MET A 57 6.84 -7.91 -12.23
CA MET A 57 7.47 -9.07 -11.61
C MET A 57 8.88 -8.73 -11.13
N GLN A 58 9.62 -7.96 -11.89
CA GLN A 58 10.95 -7.52 -11.47
C GLN A 58 10.88 -6.65 -10.23
N LEU A 59 9.91 -5.75 -10.17
CA LEU A 59 9.69 -4.92 -9.00
C LEU A 59 9.37 -5.79 -7.79
N ARG A 60 8.53 -6.81 -7.98
CA ARG A 60 8.19 -7.74 -6.89
C ARG A 60 9.41 -8.44 -6.36
N ARG A 61 10.27 -8.93 -7.24
CA ARG A 61 11.51 -9.59 -6.83
C ARG A 61 12.43 -8.65 -6.07
N THR A 62 12.55 -7.42 -6.55
CA THR A 62 13.36 -6.41 -5.85
C THR A 62 12.83 -6.17 -4.44
N VAL A 63 11.52 -6.02 -4.30
CA VAL A 63 10.89 -5.80 -3.00
C VAL A 63 11.14 -6.98 -2.08
N GLU A 64 10.96 -8.19 -2.59
CA GLU A 64 11.12 -9.39 -1.77
C GLU A 64 12.56 -9.62 -1.33
N ALA A 65 13.52 -9.08 -2.07
CA ALA A 65 14.94 -9.19 -1.72
C ALA A 65 15.37 -8.17 -0.68
N LEU A 66 14.56 -7.15 -0.40
CA LEU A 66 14.90 -6.15 0.61
C LEU A 66 14.73 -6.72 2.02
N PRO A 67 15.54 -6.26 2.98
CA PRO A 67 15.37 -6.69 4.36
C PRO A 67 13.98 -6.38 4.88
N LYS A 68 13.42 -7.30 5.67
CA LYS A 68 12.13 -7.07 6.29
C LYS A 68 12.32 -6.20 7.51
N GLN A 69 11.57 -5.12 7.58
CA GLN A 69 11.72 -4.14 8.65
C GLN A 69 10.41 -3.46 8.92
N LYS A 70 10.25 -3.01 10.16
CA LYS A 70 9.11 -2.19 10.53
C LYS A 70 9.34 -0.78 10.00
N PRO A 71 8.46 -0.26 9.15
CA PRO A 71 8.62 1.10 8.66
C PRO A 71 8.19 2.11 9.71
N LEU A 72 8.68 3.34 9.58
CA LEU A 72 8.06 4.46 10.26
C LEU A 72 6.79 4.82 9.51
N VAL A 73 5.72 5.07 10.24
CA VAL A 73 4.42 5.36 9.65
C VAL A 73 3.97 6.75 10.06
N ARG A 74 3.54 7.55 9.08
CA ARG A 74 3.04 8.90 9.34
C ARG A 74 1.71 9.09 8.65
N THR A 75 0.84 9.87 9.28
CA THR A 75 -0.41 10.26 8.62
C THR A 75 -0.14 11.41 7.66
N VAL A 76 -0.84 11.40 6.54
CA VAL A 76 -0.81 12.48 5.55
C VAL A 76 -2.22 13.04 5.49
N GLY A 77 -2.41 14.22 6.05
CA GLY A 77 -3.74 14.77 6.19
C GLY A 77 -4.64 13.81 6.94
N ASN A 78 -5.87 13.67 6.48
CA ASN A 78 -6.82 12.71 7.03
C ASN A 78 -7.21 11.66 5.99
N TYR A 79 -6.38 11.46 4.96
CA TYR A 79 -6.77 10.61 3.83
C TYR A 79 -5.72 9.56 3.45
N ALA A 80 -4.52 9.59 4.03
CA ALA A 80 -3.44 8.72 3.57
C ALA A 80 -2.41 8.47 4.66
N LEU A 81 -1.56 7.47 4.41
CA LEU A 81 -0.38 7.17 5.23
C LEU A 81 0.85 7.18 4.36
N SER A 82 1.99 7.54 4.93
CA SER A 82 3.29 7.35 4.29
C SER A 82 4.10 6.42 5.15
N PHE A 83 4.98 5.65 4.48
CA PHE A 83 5.83 4.67 5.15
C PHE A 83 7.28 4.98 4.80
N GLU A 84 8.11 5.05 5.82
CA GLU A 84 9.54 5.29 5.64
C GLU A 84 10.29 4.01 5.94
N TRP A 85 10.98 3.47 4.92
CA TRP A 85 11.73 2.22 5.01
C TRP A 85 13.21 2.56 5.09
N GLU A 86 14.00 1.70 5.75
CA GLU A 86 15.44 1.92 5.81
C GLU A 86 16.12 1.73 4.46
N SER A 87 15.53 0.91 3.59
CA SER A 87 16.06 0.68 2.26
C SER A 87 14.90 0.58 1.28
N GLY A 88 15.19 0.88 0.01
CA GLY A 88 14.18 0.87 -1.03
C GLY A 88 13.39 2.16 -1.07
N CYS A 89 12.29 2.16 -1.80
CA CYS A 89 11.51 3.36 -2.06
C CYS A 89 10.62 3.72 -0.86
N SER A 90 10.69 4.98 -0.43
CA SER A 90 9.84 5.51 0.65
C SER A 90 9.02 6.70 0.17
N SER A 91 8.85 6.86 -1.15
CA SER A 91 8.20 8.05 -1.70
C SER A 91 6.68 7.96 -1.82
N GLY A 92 6.10 6.77 -1.58
CA GLY A 92 4.67 6.58 -1.82
C GLY A 92 3.81 7.17 -0.72
N ILE A 93 2.72 7.80 -1.13
CA ILE A 93 1.65 8.23 -0.22
C ILE A 93 0.48 7.32 -0.51
N TYR A 94 0.10 6.51 0.49
CA TYR A 94 -0.92 5.48 0.31
C TYR A 94 -2.24 5.99 0.85
N ARG A 95 -3.18 6.27 -0.05
CA ARG A 95 -4.52 6.65 0.39
C ARG A 95 -5.17 5.49 1.13
N PHE A 96 -6.09 5.80 2.03
CA PHE A 96 -6.75 4.74 2.81
C PHE A 96 -7.47 3.74 1.93
N GLU A 97 -8.05 4.19 0.81
CA GLU A 97 -8.70 3.29 -0.14
C GLU A 97 -7.72 2.26 -0.72
N ARG A 98 -6.50 2.70 -0.99
CA ARG A 98 -5.47 1.82 -1.52
C ARG A 98 -5.08 0.76 -0.50
N ILE A 99 -4.91 1.16 0.75
CA ILE A 99 -4.57 0.22 1.83
C ILE A 99 -5.72 -0.76 2.05
N TRP A 100 -6.94 -0.27 2.00
CA TRP A 100 -8.14 -1.08 2.13
C TRP A 100 -8.19 -2.15 1.05
N ASP A 101 -7.94 -1.77 -0.20
CA ASP A 101 -7.91 -2.72 -1.31
C ASP A 101 -6.83 -3.77 -1.11
N LEU A 102 -5.63 -3.35 -0.70
CA LEU A 102 -4.52 -4.29 -0.46
C LEU A 102 -4.87 -5.27 0.65
N ALA A 103 -5.50 -4.80 1.71
CA ALA A 103 -5.87 -5.66 2.84
C ALA A 103 -6.91 -6.69 2.43
N HIS A 104 -7.74 -6.37 1.44
CA HIS A 104 -8.74 -7.28 0.90
C HIS A 104 -8.22 -8.09 -0.28
N ARG A 105 -6.91 -7.99 -0.57
CA ARG A 105 -6.26 -8.69 -1.67
C ARG A 105 -6.88 -8.33 -3.02
N ARG A 106 -7.23 -7.06 -3.18
CA ARG A 106 -7.72 -6.51 -4.43
C ARG A 106 -6.63 -5.70 -5.09
N ASP A 107 -6.74 -5.53 -6.41
CA ASP A 107 -5.82 -4.67 -7.16
C ASP A 107 -6.06 -3.23 -6.77
N PRO A 108 -5.10 -2.56 -6.11
CA PRO A 108 -5.31 -1.17 -5.68
C PRO A 108 -5.31 -0.19 -6.84
N ASP A 109 -4.80 -0.58 -8.00
CA ASP A 109 -4.83 0.25 -9.20
C ASP A 109 -6.14 0.06 -9.97
N ARG A 110 -6.92 -0.95 -9.58
CA ARG A 110 -8.25 -1.26 -10.13
C ARG A 110 -8.22 -1.43 -11.65
N GLY A 111 -7.14 -2.09 -12.13
CA GLY A 111 -6.97 -2.38 -13.55
C GLY A 111 -6.57 -1.20 -14.39
N ARG A 112 -6.31 -0.04 -13.80
CA ARG A 112 -5.94 1.17 -14.54
C ARG A 112 -4.44 1.35 -14.53
N PRO A 113 -3.80 1.49 -15.70
CA PRO A 113 -2.36 1.75 -15.72
C PRO A 113 -2.05 3.15 -15.24
N TYR A 114 -0.87 3.32 -14.69
CA TYR A 114 -0.38 4.64 -14.32
C TYR A 114 -0.07 5.46 -15.58
N VAL A 115 -0.56 6.70 -15.60
CA VAL A 115 -0.26 7.64 -16.68
C VAL A 115 0.33 8.90 -16.04
N HIS A 116 1.56 9.22 -16.42
CA HIS A 116 2.26 10.36 -15.83
C HIS A 116 1.53 11.67 -16.19
N GLY A 117 1.27 12.47 -15.15
CA GLY A 117 0.61 13.75 -15.35
C GLY A 117 -0.89 13.70 -15.56
N ALA A 118 -1.49 12.51 -15.42
CA ALA A 118 -2.94 12.36 -15.63
C ALA A 118 -3.69 12.47 -14.30
N TRP A 119 -4.01 13.70 -13.91
CA TRP A 119 -4.83 13.93 -12.72
C TRP A 119 -5.72 15.14 -12.90
#